data_29660ab21920986fb06e071d31ab2624
#
_entry.id   29660ab21920986fb06e071d31ab2624
#
_cell.length_a   1.000
_cell.length_b   1.000
_cell.length_c   1.000
_cell.angle_alpha   90.00
_cell.angle_beta   90.00
_cell.angle_gamma   90.00
#
_symmetry.space_group_name_H-M   'P 1'
#
loop_
_entity.id
_entity.type
_entity.pdbx_description
1 polymer ?
#
loop_
_entity_poly.entity_id
_entity_poly.type
_entity_poly.pdbx_seq_one_letter_code
_entity_poly.pdbx_strand_id
1 'polypeptide(L)'
;MRQALSEQLGVPADQVIIGNGSDDILSMAFLAFFNSEEEVLFPDLTYGFYKVWADLYRIPFREVPLNSSFEIDTQDYLVENGGIVITNPNAPTGIYKPLNQIEEIVKANLSVVVIIDEAYINFGGETALPL
;
A
#
# COMPACT_ATOMS: atom_id res chain seq x y z
N MET A 1 -20.47 -5.54 12.15
CA MET A 1 -19.07 -5.74 11.78
C MET A 1 -18.37 -4.41 11.56
N ARG A 2 -18.77 -3.55 10.60
CA ARG A 2 -18.14 -2.22 10.37
C ARG A 2 -18.04 -1.38 11.65
N GLN A 3 -19.11 -1.27 12.42
CA GLN A 3 -19.14 -0.53 13.69
C GLN A 3 -18.14 -1.10 14.72
N ALA A 4 -18.08 -2.43 14.86
CA ALA A 4 -17.13 -3.06 15.78
C ALA A 4 -15.67 -2.83 15.38
N LEU A 5 -15.36 -2.85 14.06
CA LEU A 5 -14.02 -2.51 13.57
C LEU A 5 -13.71 -1.02 13.79
N SER A 6 -14.66 -0.13 13.55
CA SER A 6 -14.54 1.29 13.82
C SER A 6 -14.16 1.57 15.29
N GLU A 7 -14.83 0.92 16.22
CA GLU A 7 -14.55 1.03 17.66
C GLU A 7 -13.18 0.45 18.03
N GLN A 8 -12.83 -0.69 17.44
CA GLN A 8 -11.53 -1.35 17.69
C GLN A 8 -10.35 -0.55 17.13
N LEU A 9 -10.51 0.03 15.94
CA LEU A 9 -9.44 0.73 15.21
C LEU A 9 -9.37 2.23 15.57
N GLY A 10 -10.40 2.77 16.24
CA GLY A 10 -10.48 4.18 16.60
C GLY A 10 -10.72 5.12 15.40
N VAL A 11 -11.32 4.59 14.30
CA VAL A 11 -11.62 5.35 13.09
C VAL A 11 -13.14 5.44 12.86
N PRO A 12 -13.66 6.48 12.19
CA PRO A 12 -15.07 6.60 11.84
C PRO A 12 -15.56 5.42 10.99
N ALA A 13 -16.78 4.94 11.25
CA ALA A 13 -17.33 3.77 10.55
C ALA A 13 -17.53 3.98 9.05
N ASP A 14 -17.66 5.22 8.58
CA ASP A 14 -17.72 5.59 7.16
C ASP A 14 -16.36 5.54 6.46
N GLN A 15 -15.27 5.46 7.23
CA GLN A 15 -13.91 5.21 6.73
C GLN A 15 -13.52 3.72 6.73
N VAL A 16 -14.45 2.82 7.06
CA VAL A 16 -14.21 1.39 7.08
C VAL A 16 -14.95 0.69 5.95
N ILE A 17 -14.21 0.02 5.08
CA ILE A 17 -14.74 -0.88 4.05
C ILE A 17 -14.42 -2.31 4.45
N ILE A 18 -15.37 -3.21 4.22
CA ILE A 18 -15.22 -4.64 4.52
C ILE A 18 -15.39 -5.42 3.22
N GLY A 19 -14.43 -6.30 2.94
CA GLY A 19 -14.45 -7.20 1.80
C GLY A 19 -14.11 -8.63 2.20
N ASN A 20 -13.99 -9.49 1.21
CA ASN A 20 -13.67 -10.90 1.37
C ASN A 20 -12.15 -11.11 1.32
N GLY A 21 -11.45 -10.59 2.33
CA GLY A 21 -9.98 -10.58 2.41
C GLY A 21 -9.35 -9.37 1.73
N SER A 22 -8.02 -9.25 1.87
CA SER A 22 -7.23 -8.14 1.29
C SER A 22 -7.33 -8.09 -0.23
N ASP A 23 -7.32 -9.25 -0.88
CA ASP A 23 -7.38 -9.37 -2.34
C ASP A 23 -8.58 -8.66 -2.95
N ASP A 24 -9.76 -8.88 -2.36
CA ASP A 24 -11.00 -8.28 -2.82
C ASP A 24 -10.96 -6.75 -2.69
N ILE A 25 -10.50 -6.26 -1.53
CA ILE A 25 -10.37 -4.82 -1.28
C ILE A 25 -9.29 -4.18 -2.16
N LEU A 26 -8.14 -4.83 -2.31
CA LEU A 26 -7.04 -4.31 -3.14
C LEU A 26 -7.45 -4.26 -4.62
N SER A 27 -8.09 -5.29 -5.14
CA SER A 27 -8.63 -5.30 -6.51
C SER A 27 -9.58 -4.13 -6.76
N MET A 28 -10.51 -3.87 -5.83
CA MET A 28 -11.43 -2.73 -5.91
C MET A 28 -10.69 -1.39 -5.79
N ALA A 29 -9.68 -1.30 -4.92
CA ALA A 29 -8.89 -0.09 -4.73
C ALA A 29 -8.08 0.26 -5.99
N PHE A 30 -7.44 -0.73 -6.63
CA PHE A 30 -6.74 -0.53 -7.90
C PHE A 30 -7.68 0.04 -8.96
N LEU A 31 -8.86 -0.56 -9.13
CA LEU A 31 -9.84 -0.09 -10.11
C LEU A 31 -10.40 1.31 -9.79
N ALA A 32 -10.58 1.63 -8.50
CA ALA A 32 -11.22 2.88 -8.07
C ALA A 32 -10.26 4.08 -8.08
N PHE A 33 -8.99 3.88 -7.75
CA PHE A 33 -8.07 4.97 -7.44
C PHE A 33 -6.95 5.14 -8.47
N PHE A 34 -6.52 4.08 -9.15
CA PHE A 34 -5.39 4.14 -10.08
C PHE A 34 -5.89 4.21 -11.53
N ASN A 35 -6.39 5.37 -11.92
CA ASN A 35 -7.00 5.60 -13.24
C ASN A 35 -6.37 6.78 -14.02
N SER A 36 -5.19 7.22 -13.58
CA SER A 36 -4.38 8.22 -14.30
C SER A 36 -3.52 7.56 -15.39
N GLU A 37 -2.85 8.36 -16.20
CA GLU A 37 -1.84 7.90 -17.15
C GLU A 37 -0.45 7.74 -16.51
N GLU A 38 -0.30 8.19 -15.25
CA GLU A 38 0.92 8.07 -14.47
C GLU A 38 1.09 6.68 -13.86
N GLU A 39 2.34 6.23 -13.73
CA GLU A 39 2.66 4.91 -13.24
C GLU A 39 2.37 4.76 -11.73
N VAL A 40 1.69 3.68 -11.35
CA VAL A 40 1.60 3.26 -9.95
C VAL A 40 2.90 2.56 -9.55
N LEU A 41 3.44 2.93 -8.40
CA LEU A 41 4.70 2.40 -7.89
C LEU A 41 4.46 1.33 -6.83
N PHE A 42 5.15 0.21 -6.94
CA PHE A 42 5.23 -0.82 -5.90
C PHE A 42 6.56 -1.58 -6.01
N PRO A 43 7.05 -2.23 -4.94
CA PRO A 43 8.32 -2.94 -4.98
C PRO A 43 8.35 -4.07 -6.02
N ASP A 44 9.51 -4.32 -6.63
CA ASP A 44 9.70 -5.41 -7.59
C ASP A 44 9.57 -6.80 -6.96
N LEU A 45 9.96 -6.92 -5.68
CA LEU A 45 9.78 -8.12 -4.88
C LEU A 45 8.78 -7.84 -3.74
N THR A 46 7.51 -8.04 -4.04
CA THR A 46 6.37 -7.80 -3.14
C THR A 46 5.23 -8.79 -3.41
N TYR A 47 4.03 -8.50 -2.88
CA TYR A 47 2.86 -9.32 -3.13
C TYR A 47 2.49 -9.34 -4.62
N GLY A 48 2.55 -10.53 -5.23
CA GLY A 48 2.52 -10.69 -6.69
C GLY A 48 1.22 -10.26 -7.39
N PHE A 49 0.11 -10.10 -6.66
CA PHE A 49 -1.16 -9.72 -7.26
C PHE A 49 -1.27 -8.23 -7.60
N TYR A 50 -0.43 -7.36 -7.08
CA TYR A 50 -0.42 -5.94 -7.49
C TYR A 50 -0.23 -5.81 -9.00
N LYS A 51 0.75 -6.50 -9.54
CA LYS A 51 0.99 -6.57 -10.98
C LYS A 51 -0.17 -7.19 -11.75
N VAL A 52 -0.78 -8.25 -11.20
CA VAL A 52 -1.93 -8.91 -11.83
C VAL A 52 -3.12 -7.95 -11.97
N TRP A 53 -3.42 -7.16 -10.94
CA TRP A 53 -4.51 -6.17 -11.05
C TRP A 53 -4.14 -4.99 -11.93
N ALA A 54 -2.90 -4.51 -11.88
CA ALA A 54 -2.44 -3.45 -12.77
C ALA A 54 -2.58 -3.88 -14.24
N ASP A 55 -2.14 -5.07 -14.59
CA ASP A 55 -2.30 -5.63 -15.94
C ASP A 55 -3.78 -5.82 -16.32
N LEU A 56 -4.58 -6.39 -15.42
CA LEU A 56 -6.01 -6.66 -15.65
C LEU A 56 -6.79 -5.37 -15.95
N TYR A 57 -6.51 -4.30 -15.21
CA TYR A 57 -7.21 -3.02 -15.34
C TYR A 57 -6.49 -2.04 -16.27
N ARG A 58 -5.37 -2.45 -16.88
CA ARG A 58 -4.56 -1.64 -17.80
C ARG A 58 -4.05 -0.36 -17.15
N ILE A 59 -3.65 -0.47 -15.89
CA ILE A 59 -3.06 0.61 -15.10
C ILE A 59 -1.57 0.64 -15.39
N PRO A 60 -0.99 1.76 -15.82
CA PRO A 60 0.45 1.91 -15.93
C PRO A 60 1.11 1.68 -14.56
N PHE A 61 2.20 0.94 -14.52
CA PHE A 61 2.92 0.69 -13.27
C PHE A 61 4.41 0.57 -13.49
N ARG A 62 5.16 0.79 -12.43
CA ARG A 62 6.59 0.57 -12.36
C ARG A 62 6.95 -0.21 -11.11
N GLU A 63 7.64 -1.33 -11.33
CA GLU A 63 8.24 -2.11 -10.27
C GLU A 63 9.52 -1.41 -9.79
N VAL A 64 9.58 -1.01 -8.52
CA VAL A 64 10.69 -0.29 -7.91
C VAL A 64 11.63 -1.30 -7.25
N PRO A 65 12.90 -1.39 -7.68
CA PRO A 65 13.82 -2.37 -7.11
C PRO A 65 14.03 -2.18 -5.61
N LEU A 66 14.04 -3.27 -4.86
CA LEU A 66 14.53 -3.26 -3.48
C LEU A 66 16.05 -3.05 -3.46
N ASN A 67 16.57 -2.50 -2.36
CA ASN A 67 18.01 -2.36 -2.18
C ASN A 67 18.69 -3.74 -1.96
N SER A 68 20.02 -3.75 -1.84
CA SER A 68 20.81 -4.98 -1.65
C SER A 68 20.50 -5.74 -0.34
N SER A 69 19.83 -5.11 0.60
CA SER A 69 19.31 -5.70 1.86
C SER A 69 17.86 -6.14 1.77
N PHE A 70 17.25 -6.10 0.57
CA PHE A 70 15.84 -6.38 0.32
C PHE A 70 14.87 -5.40 1.00
N GLU A 71 15.31 -4.19 1.29
CA GLU A 71 14.51 -3.14 1.89
C GLU A 71 13.98 -2.17 0.83
N ILE A 72 12.83 -1.59 1.10
CA ILE A 72 12.25 -0.49 0.32
C ILE A 72 13.04 0.79 0.61
N ASP A 73 13.62 1.43 -0.42
CA ASP A 73 14.25 2.75 -0.27
C ASP A 73 13.16 3.84 -0.34
N THR A 74 13.06 4.67 0.71
CA THR A 74 12.08 5.76 0.75
C THR A 74 12.25 6.74 -0.40
N GLN A 75 13.50 7.03 -0.79
CA GLN A 75 13.81 8.04 -1.81
C GLN A 75 13.25 7.69 -3.19
N ASP A 76 13.12 6.40 -3.50
CA ASP A 76 12.58 5.92 -4.77
C ASP A 76 11.07 6.19 -4.95
N TYR A 77 10.38 6.55 -3.85
CA TYR A 77 8.95 6.85 -3.80
C TYR A 77 8.64 8.36 -3.64
N LEU A 78 9.66 9.22 -3.67
CA LEU A 78 9.50 10.68 -3.60
C LEU A 78 9.51 11.33 -4.99
N VAL A 79 9.06 10.61 -6.00
CA VAL A 79 8.99 11.02 -7.40
C VAL A 79 7.55 11.15 -7.86
N GLU A 80 7.31 11.86 -8.95
CA GLU A 80 5.98 11.94 -9.58
C GLU A 80 5.48 10.56 -9.98
N ASN A 81 4.21 10.27 -9.65
CA ASN A 81 3.61 8.95 -9.84
C ASN A 81 2.07 9.02 -9.84
N GLY A 82 1.43 7.94 -10.26
CA GLY A 82 -0.04 7.79 -10.29
C GLY A 82 -0.63 7.16 -9.03
N GLY A 83 0.22 6.76 -8.08
CA GLY A 83 -0.15 6.12 -6.81
C GLY A 83 0.94 5.19 -6.31
N ILE A 84 0.85 4.81 -5.05
CA ILE A 84 1.86 3.95 -4.41
C ILE A 84 1.16 2.81 -3.67
N VAL A 85 1.73 1.60 -3.76
CA VAL A 85 1.31 0.46 -2.95
C VAL A 85 2.52 -0.14 -2.25
N ILE A 86 2.48 -0.18 -0.93
CA ILE A 86 3.54 -0.76 -0.08
C ILE A 86 2.92 -1.78 0.86
N THR A 87 3.43 -3.01 0.82
CA THR A 87 3.14 -4.02 1.85
C THR A 87 4.05 -3.79 3.04
N ASN A 88 3.52 -3.66 4.24
CA ASN A 88 4.30 -3.42 5.45
C ASN A 88 3.79 -4.23 6.66
N PRO A 89 4.52 -5.24 7.13
CA PRO A 89 5.79 -5.77 6.62
C PRO A 89 5.71 -6.31 5.21
N ASN A 90 6.77 -6.13 4.41
CA ASN A 90 6.77 -6.56 3.01
C ASN A 90 6.73 -8.10 2.89
N ALA A 91 5.91 -8.61 2.00
CA ALA A 91 5.87 -10.03 1.64
C ALA A 91 6.47 -10.19 0.23
N PRO A 92 7.47 -11.09 0.00
CA PRO A 92 7.85 -12.20 0.87
C PRO A 92 9.05 -11.92 1.79
N THR A 93 9.63 -10.72 1.79
CA THR A 93 10.88 -10.46 2.52
C THR A 93 10.70 -10.50 4.05
N GLY A 94 9.49 -10.24 4.56
CA GLY A 94 9.20 -10.12 5.98
C GLY A 94 9.77 -8.86 6.64
N ILE A 95 10.35 -7.94 5.86
CA ILE A 95 11.00 -6.75 6.39
C ILE A 95 9.96 -5.66 6.64
N TYR A 96 9.96 -5.15 7.88
CA TYR A 96 9.14 -4.04 8.30
C TYR A 96 9.84 -2.71 8.02
N LYS A 97 9.11 -1.77 7.41
CA LYS A 97 9.57 -0.40 7.21
C LYS A 97 9.07 0.49 8.35
N PRO A 98 9.96 1.21 9.05
CA PRO A 98 9.58 2.07 10.18
C PRO A 98 8.52 3.12 9.81
N LEU A 99 7.62 3.39 10.77
CA LEU A 99 6.46 4.26 10.54
C LEU A 99 6.84 5.67 10.09
N ASN A 100 7.93 6.24 10.64
CA ASN A 100 8.42 7.56 10.22
C ASN A 100 8.86 7.61 8.74
N GLN A 101 9.33 6.49 8.18
CA GLN A 101 9.69 6.39 6.76
C GLN A 101 8.46 6.20 5.88
N ILE A 102 7.43 5.49 6.35
CA ILE A 102 6.12 5.43 5.69
C ILE A 102 5.48 6.82 5.67
N GLU A 103 5.52 7.54 6.80
CA GLU A 103 5.02 8.91 6.91
C GLU A 103 5.69 9.86 5.91
N GLU A 104 7.01 9.73 5.71
CA GLU A 104 7.76 10.52 4.70
C GLU A 104 7.21 10.27 3.29
N ILE A 105 6.98 9.03 2.92
CA ILE A 105 6.39 8.67 1.62
C ILE A 105 4.97 9.27 1.49
N VAL A 106 4.12 9.11 2.50
CA VAL A 106 2.76 9.64 2.49
C VAL A 106 2.76 11.16 2.35
N LYS A 107 3.60 11.88 3.13
CA LYS A 107 3.69 13.34 3.08
C LYS A 107 4.20 13.88 1.74
N ALA A 108 5.07 13.15 1.08
CA ALA A 108 5.58 13.54 -0.24
C ALA A 108 4.56 13.31 -1.37
N ASN A 109 3.54 12.51 -1.14
CA ASN A 109 2.60 12.03 -2.18
C ASN A 109 1.13 12.42 -1.90
N LEU A 110 0.88 13.62 -1.38
CA LEU A 110 -0.46 14.08 -0.96
C LEU A 110 -1.48 14.23 -2.12
N SER A 111 -1.03 14.24 -3.37
CA SER A 111 -1.89 14.39 -4.55
C SER A 111 -2.38 13.05 -5.14
N VAL A 112 -1.87 11.94 -4.65
CA VAL A 112 -2.19 10.59 -5.12
C VAL A 112 -2.54 9.67 -3.97
N VAL A 113 -3.14 8.52 -4.27
CA VAL A 113 -3.46 7.53 -3.23
C VAL A 113 -2.22 6.70 -2.90
N VAL A 114 -1.90 6.62 -1.61
CA VAL A 114 -0.89 5.71 -1.07
C VAL A 114 -1.59 4.61 -0.29
N ILE A 115 -1.44 3.38 -0.73
CA ILE A 115 -1.97 2.19 -0.06
C ILE A 115 -0.87 1.54 0.77
N ILE A 116 -1.10 1.40 2.07
CA ILE A 116 -0.25 0.59 2.96
C ILE A 116 -0.99 -0.69 3.25
N ASP A 117 -0.50 -1.79 2.66
CA ASP A 117 -1.07 -3.12 2.87
C ASP A 117 -0.46 -3.74 4.12
N GLU A 118 -1.28 -3.82 5.16
CA GLU A 118 -0.90 -4.31 6.49
C GLU A 118 -1.40 -5.74 6.77
N ALA A 119 -1.55 -6.58 5.75
CA ALA A 119 -2.03 -7.96 5.92
C ALA A 119 -1.21 -8.74 6.96
N TYR A 120 0.05 -8.38 7.16
CA TYR A 120 0.98 -9.05 8.08
C TYR A 120 1.41 -8.21 9.28
N ILE A 121 0.79 -7.05 9.55
CA ILE A 121 1.22 -6.15 10.62
C ILE A 121 1.17 -6.79 12.02
N ASN A 122 0.30 -7.75 12.24
CA ASN A 122 0.18 -8.47 13.51
C ASN A 122 1.39 -9.37 13.83
N PHE A 123 2.29 -9.61 12.88
CA PHE A 123 3.52 -10.35 13.10
C PHE A 123 4.68 -9.48 13.61
N GLY A 124 4.51 -8.19 13.68
CA GLY A 124 5.46 -7.23 14.24
C GLY A 124 5.47 -5.92 13.46
N GLY A 125 5.55 -4.80 14.18
CA GLY A 125 5.55 -3.45 13.64
C GLY A 125 4.45 -2.58 14.22
N GLU A 126 4.44 -1.33 13.80
CA GLU A 126 3.42 -0.34 14.15
C GLU A 126 2.55 -0.06 12.92
N THR A 127 1.23 0.01 13.13
CA THR A 127 0.29 0.30 12.05
C THR A 127 0.42 1.74 11.56
N ALA A 128 0.27 1.95 10.25
CA ALA A 128 0.20 3.26 9.62
C ALA A 128 -1.18 3.94 9.79
N LEU A 129 -2.12 3.30 10.44
CA LEU A 129 -3.48 3.80 10.62
C LEU A 129 -3.58 5.22 11.22
N PRO A 130 -2.66 5.69 12.11
CA PRO A 130 -2.69 7.06 12.63
C PRO A 130 -2.18 8.14 11.66
N LEU A 131 -1.55 7.79 10.53
CA LEU A 131 -1.02 8.73 9.54
C LEU A 131 -2.14 9.24 8.64
#